data_4b19cd2ae260c4ab4836231981046757
#
_entry.id   4b19cd2ae260c4ab4836231981046757
#
_cell.length_a   1.000
_cell.length_b   1.000
_cell.length_c   1.000
_cell.angle_alpha   90.00
_cell.angle_beta   90.00
_cell.angle_gamma   90.00
#
_symmetry.space_group_name_H-M   'P 1'
#
loop_
_entity.id
_entity.type
_entity.pdbx_description
1 polymer ?
#
loop_
_entity_poly.entity_id
_entity_poly.type
_entity_poly.pdbx_seq_one_letter_code
_entity_poly.pdbx_strand_id
1 'polypeptide(L)'
;MDVTILSPLAVGLGLFGMLASLAFLIGFAYRGWTVLLLAPFAAMLAAAISGEPVLAHWTQTFMISAARFLAQFFPLFLLGALFGKLMEDSGSVKAIAAYMTEKLGAHRAILAVVIGGALVTYGGVSLFVAFFVIAPMATALFQAANIPRRLMPAAIALGTSTFTMSALPGTPAIQNAIPMPFFGTTPFAAPGLGIIASIVMVGFGLWWLSLQQSRAKAANEGFDGFDTATKSAKPAASANLVRERATVSQSFDPEEVQRGHISEDLPSFGVAMTPLVLVVLTNFVMNVIVLPRIDADYLADVRWGETSLAAVGGVWGVCVALTVAIVALVLLNRRRLPALRETIDAGANASVLPVLSVGSLVGYGAVIAALPAFAIVREWVLGIGGGPLVSLAVATNLLAALTGSASGGLTIALDALGSTYLQLAAQYGIDPALLHRVAVISSGTLDSLPHNGAVVTLLAVCGSTHRESYRDIVIVGILGALLALVVVIVLGSIVGSF
;
A
#
# COMPACT_ATOMS: atom_id res chain seq x y z
N MET A 1 12.17 -5.80 30.92
CA MET A 1 12.20 -7.02 31.78
C MET A 1 13.32 -7.90 31.19
N ASP A 2 14.29 -8.27 32.01
CA ASP A 2 15.37 -9.14 31.57
C ASP A 2 14.86 -10.55 31.26
N VAL A 3 15.14 -11.03 30.05
CA VAL A 3 14.76 -12.37 29.55
C VAL A 3 15.31 -13.49 30.46
N THR A 4 16.35 -13.20 31.23
CA THR A 4 17.00 -14.11 32.14
C THR A 4 16.13 -14.59 33.34
N ILE A 5 14.93 -14.01 33.52
CA ILE A 5 14.03 -14.31 34.66
C ILE A 5 12.86 -15.23 34.24
N LEU A 6 12.63 -15.41 32.91
CA LEU A 6 11.52 -16.24 32.45
C LEU A 6 11.90 -17.73 32.46
N SER A 7 10.97 -18.56 33.01
CA SER A 7 11.15 -20.01 32.92
C SER A 7 11.13 -20.45 31.43
N PRO A 8 11.87 -21.51 31.05
CA PRO A 8 11.83 -22.02 29.66
C PRO A 8 10.42 -22.38 29.20
N LEU A 9 9.53 -22.77 30.12
CA LEU A 9 8.13 -23.07 29.84
C LEU A 9 7.36 -21.78 29.47
N ALA A 10 7.55 -20.67 30.20
CA ALA A 10 6.89 -19.40 29.92
C ALA A 10 7.33 -18.81 28.57
N VAL A 11 8.62 -18.95 28.24
CA VAL A 11 9.16 -18.58 26.92
C VAL A 11 8.51 -19.40 25.81
N GLY A 12 8.44 -20.74 26.01
CA GLY A 12 7.83 -21.64 25.01
C GLY A 12 6.34 -21.35 24.81
N LEU A 13 5.57 -21.12 25.88
CA LEU A 13 4.17 -20.76 25.80
C LEU A 13 3.98 -19.39 25.14
N GLY A 14 4.82 -18.40 25.40
CA GLY A 14 4.77 -17.09 24.78
C GLY A 14 5.02 -17.16 23.27
N LEU A 15 6.07 -17.85 22.83
CA LEU A 15 6.36 -18.05 21.41
C LEU A 15 5.24 -18.85 20.71
N PHE A 16 4.74 -19.90 21.36
CA PHE A 16 3.61 -20.66 20.84
C PHE A 16 2.35 -19.79 20.72
N GLY A 17 2.05 -18.97 21.75
CA GLY A 17 0.92 -18.03 21.72
C GLY A 17 0.99 -17.04 20.56
N MET A 18 2.17 -16.46 20.28
CA MET A 18 2.37 -15.57 19.14
C MET A 18 2.15 -16.30 17.82
N LEU A 19 2.74 -17.49 17.63
CA LEU A 19 2.58 -18.26 16.40
C LEU A 19 1.14 -18.76 16.21
N ALA A 20 0.49 -19.23 17.26
CA ALA A 20 -0.90 -19.69 17.22
C ALA A 20 -1.86 -18.55 16.90
N SER A 21 -1.67 -17.37 17.50
CA SER A 21 -2.48 -16.19 17.22
C SER A 21 -2.30 -15.68 15.79
N LEU A 22 -1.08 -15.72 15.28
CA LEU A 22 -0.77 -15.37 13.91
C LEU A 22 -1.38 -16.37 12.90
N ALA A 23 -1.26 -17.68 13.21
CA ALA A 23 -1.89 -18.73 12.40
C ALA A 23 -3.43 -18.61 12.41
N PHE A 24 -4.03 -18.26 13.54
CA PHE A 24 -5.45 -17.95 13.67
C PHE A 24 -5.83 -16.76 12.78
N LEU A 25 -5.13 -15.63 12.93
CA LEU A 25 -5.39 -14.42 12.14
C LEU A 25 -5.32 -14.73 10.64
N ILE A 26 -4.23 -15.36 10.20
CA ILE A 26 -4.02 -15.71 8.79
C ILE A 26 -5.08 -16.72 8.30
N GLY A 27 -5.28 -17.82 9.06
CA GLY A 27 -6.17 -18.90 8.65
C GLY A 27 -7.63 -18.47 8.48
N PHE A 28 -8.11 -17.56 9.33
CA PHE A 28 -9.46 -17.02 9.21
C PHE A 28 -9.55 -15.87 8.20
N ALA A 29 -8.51 -15.05 8.05
CA ALA A 29 -8.45 -14.05 6.98
C ALA A 29 -8.51 -14.72 5.60
N TYR A 30 -7.83 -15.85 5.40
CA TYR A 30 -7.95 -16.67 4.18
C TYR A 30 -9.37 -17.20 3.91
N ARG A 31 -10.16 -17.40 4.99
CA ARG A 31 -11.57 -17.82 4.89
C ARG A 31 -12.52 -16.65 4.68
N GLY A 32 -12.01 -15.43 4.55
CA GLY A 32 -12.80 -14.26 4.27
C GLY A 32 -13.34 -13.50 5.48
N TRP A 33 -12.84 -13.78 6.68
CA TRP A 33 -13.20 -13.04 7.87
C TRP A 33 -12.46 -11.70 7.93
N THR A 34 -13.13 -10.66 8.38
CA THR A 34 -12.52 -9.32 8.48
C THR A 34 -11.46 -9.26 9.59
N VAL A 35 -10.31 -8.64 9.29
CA VAL A 35 -9.23 -8.42 10.28
C VAL A 35 -9.66 -7.49 11.40
N LEU A 36 -10.61 -6.61 11.13
CA LEU A 36 -11.20 -5.76 12.15
C LEU A 36 -11.71 -6.59 13.36
N LEU A 37 -12.27 -7.77 13.06
CA LEU A 37 -12.70 -8.74 14.07
C LEU A 37 -11.55 -9.66 14.51
N LEU A 38 -10.75 -10.13 13.56
CA LEU A 38 -9.73 -11.16 13.84
C LEU A 38 -8.57 -10.63 14.66
N ALA A 39 -8.11 -9.39 14.43
CA ALA A 39 -6.95 -8.84 15.12
C ALA A 39 -7.13 -8.73 16.65
N PRO A 40 -8.23 -8.19 17.20
CA PRO A 40 -8.44 -8.19 18.63
C PRO A 40 -8.55 -9.61 19.21
N PHE A 41 -9.23 -10.54 18.53
CA PHE A 41 -9.30 -11.94 19.02
C PHE A 41 -7.94 -12.64 18.99
N ALA A 42 -7.14 -12.44 17.95
CA ALA A 42 -5.78 -12.95 17.87
C ALA A 42 -4.88 -12.38 18.98
N ALA A 43 -5.00 -11.07 19.27
CA ALA A 43 -4.28 -10.42 20.36
C ALA A 43 -4.63 -11.03 21.72
N MET A 44 -5.94 -11.22 21.98
CA MET A 44 -6.40 -11.86 23.23
C MET A 44 -5.95 -13.32 23.32
N LEU A 45 -5.95 -14.07 22.22
CA LEU A 45 -5.45 -15.44 22.16
C LEU A 45 -3.96 -15.51 22.52
N ALA A 46 -3.15 -14.61 21.95
CA ALA A 46 -1.72 -14.53 22.26
C ALA A 46 -1.48 -14.23 23.74
N ALA A 47 -2.17 -13.23 24.30
CA ALA A 47 -2.08 -12.86 25.71
C ALA A 47 -2.51 -14.02 26.65
N ALA A 48 -3.65 -14.68 26.34
CA ALA A 48 -4.16 -15.80 27.13
C ALA A 48 -3.18 -16.99 27.19
N ILE A 49 -2.62 -17.40 26.02
CA ILE A 49 -1.65 -18.50 25.95
C ILE A 49 -0.35 -18.13 26.70
N SER A 50 0.05 -16.86 26.62
CA SER A 50 1.24 -16.35 27.34
C SER A 50 1.05 -16.18 28.83
N GLY A 51 -0.16 -16.40 29.35
CA GLY A 51 -0.49 -16.21 30.76
C GLY A 51 -0.61 -14.75 31.19
N GLU A 52 -0.76 -13.82 30.25
CA GLU A 52 -0.84 -12.39 30.47
C GLU A 52 -2.31 -11.93 30.70
N PRO A 53 -2.54 -10.78 31.38
CA PRO A 53 -3.88 -10.26 31.63
C PRO A 53 -4.62 -9.85 30.35
N VAL A 54 -5.51 -10.71 29.84
CA VAL A 54 -6.19 -10.56 28.55
C VAL A 54 -6.93 -9.22 28.42
N LEU A 55 -7.75 -8.86 29.42
CA LEU A 55 -8.54 -7.62 29.36
C LEU A 55 -7.67 -6.35 29.44
N ALA A 56 -6.57 -6.42 30.21
CA ALA A 56 -5.61 -5.30 30.24
C ALA A 56 -4.91 -5.12 28.89
N HIS A 57 -4.47 -6.22 28.28
CA HIS A 57 -3.89 -6.15 26.92
C HIS A 57 -4.90 -5.66 25.90
N TRP A 58 -6.17 -6.08 25.96
CA TRP A 58 -7.18 -5.59 25.04
C TRP A 58 -7.43 -4.09 25.20
N THR A 59 -7.68 -3.63 26.41
CA THR A 59 -8.15 -2.25 26.65
C THR A 59 -6.98 -1.25 26.77
N GLN A 60 -5.85 -1.62 27.38
CA GLN A 60 -4.74 -0.70 27.65
C GLN A 60 -3.59 -0.80 26.64
N THR A 61 -3.40 -1.96 25.99
CA THR A 61 -2.36 -2.10 24.97
C THR A 61 -2.95 -1.97 23.56
N PHE A 62 -3.87 -2.87 23.21
CA PHE A 62 -4.49 -2.93 21.89
C PHE A 62 -5.22 -1.63 21.52
N MET A 63 -6.21 -1.24 22.35
CA MET A 63 -7.06 -0.09 22.04
C MET A 63 -6.30 1.23 22.05
N ILE A 64 -5.33 1.40 22.96
CA ILE A 64 -4.52 2.64 22.99
C ILE A 64 -3.65 2.74 21.75
N SER A 65 -3.00 1.66 21.33
CA SER A 65 -2.16 1.67 20.13
C SER A 65 -2.99 1.86 18.86
N ALA A 66 -4.14 1.18 18.74
CA ALA A 66 -5.07 1.39 17.65
C ALA A 66 -5.57 2.85 17.58
N ALA A 67 -5.93 3.45 18.73
CA ALA A 67 -6.39 4.82 18.80
C ALA A 67 -5.28 5.84 18.44
N ARG A 68 -4.04 5.59 18.85
CA ARG A 68 -2.90 6.43 18.46
C ARG A 68 -2.68 6.42 16.94
N PHE A 69 -2.77 5.24 16.32
CA PHE A 69 -2.69 5.12 14.87
C PHE A 69 -3.80 5.92 14.19
N LEU A 70 -5.06 5.79 14.64
CA LEU A 70 -6.17 6.56 14.10
C LEU A 70 -5.94 8.07 14.27
N ALA A 71 -5.56 8.52 15.45
CA ALA A 71 -5.29 9.94 15.71
C ALA A 71 -4.24 10.52 14.77
N GLN A 72 -3.23 9.73 14.41
CA GLN A 72 -2.13 10.16 13.56
C GLN A 72 -2.46 10.13 12.07
N PHE A 73 -3.14 9.08 11.59
CA PHE A 73 -3.28 8.80 10.17
C PHE A 73 -4.70 8.98 9.61
N PHE A 74 -5.74 9.10 10.45
CA PHE A 74 -7.11 9.26 9.96
C PHE A 74 -7.30 10.43 8.99
N PRO A 75 -6.71 11.64 9.23
CA PRO A 75 -6.82 12.73 8.26
C PRO A 75 -6.30 12.37 6.88
N LEU A 76 -5.23 11.57 6.81
CA LEU A 76 -4.62 11.14 5.57
C LEU A 76 -5.50 10.12 4.83
N PHE A 77 -6.07 9.14 5.55
CA PHE A 77 -7.04 8.20 4.99
C PHE A 77 -8.29 8.90 4.48
N LEU A 78 -8.83 9.84 5.26
CA LEU A 78 -10.01 10.62 4.91
C LEU A 78 -9.80 11.42 3.62
N LEU A 79 -8.74 12.23 3.58
CA LEU A 79 -8.43 13.07 2.41
C LEU A 79 -8.05 12.23 1.19
N GLY A 80 -7.34 11.12 1.37
CA GLY A 80 -7.00 10.20 0.29
C GLY A 80 -8.23 9.54 -0.33
N ALA A 81 -9.16 9.06 0.49
CA ALA A 81 -10.42 8.46 0.03
C ALA A 81 -11.32 9.49 -0.66
N LEU A 82 -11.46 10.68 -0.08
CA LEU A 82 -12.17 11.81 -0.71
C LEU A 82 -11.59 12.17 -2.07
N PHE A 83 -10.27 12.30 -2.14
CA PHE A 83 -9.58 12.62 -3.38
C PHE A 83 -9.82 11.54 -4.45
N GLY A 84 -9.67 10.27 -4.08
CA GLY A 84 -9.91 9.13 -4.97
C GLY A 84 -11.34 9.12 -5.52
N LYS A 85 -12.34 9.30 -4.63
CA LYS A 85 -13.76 9.32 -5.02
C LYS A 85 -14.11 10.49 -5.93
N LEU A 86 -13.62 11.68 -5.62
CA LEU A 86 -13.82 12.87 -6.47
C LEU A 86 -13.14 12.72 -7.84
N MET A 87 -11.95 12.13 -7.92
CA MET A 87 -11.27 11.81 -9.18
C MET A 87 -12.06 10.81 -10.02
N GLU A 88 -12.71 9.83 -9.39
CA GLU A 88 -13.58 8.86 -10.06
C GLU A 88 -14.86 9.53 -10.58
N ASP A 89 -15.63 10.18 -9.70
CA ASP A 89 -16.94 10.74 -10.02
C ASP A 89 -16.85 11.91 -11.02
N SER A 90 -15.76 12.68 -11.00
CA SER A 90 -15.50 13.72 -12.01
C SER A 90 -15.18 13.17 -13.41
N GLY A 91 -15.00 11.85 -13.56
CA GLY A 91 -14.54 11.24 -14.80
C GLY A 91 -13.04 11.44 -15.09
N SER A 92 -12.28 12.07 -14.17
CA SER A 92 -10.87 12.39 -14.39
C SER A 92 -10.01 11.14 -14.59
N VAL A 93 -10.24 10.06 -13.82
CA VAL A 93 -9.51 8.80 -13.99
C VAL A 93 -9.80 8.18 -15.36
N LYS A 94 -11.06 8.20 -15.81
CA LYS A 94 -11.46 7.73 -17.16
C LYS A 94 -10.82 8.57 -18.26
N ALA A 95 -10.74 9.90 -18.09
CA ALA A 95 -10.12 10.79 -19.07
C ALA A 95 -8.62 10.50 -19.23
N ILE A 96 -7.89 10.22 -18.13
CA ILE A 96 -6.49 9.83 -18.18
C ILE A 96 -6.34 8.50 -18.93
N ALA A 97 -7.16 7.50 -18.61
CA ALA A 97 -7.14 6.22 -19.28
C ALA A 97 -7.43 6.32 -20.79
N ALA A 98 -8.45 7.10 -21.17
CA ALA A 98 -8.80 7.35 -22.57
C ALA A 98 -7.65 8.03 -23.34
N TYR A 99 -7.02 9.03 -22.74
CA TYR A 99 -5.87 9.72 -23.34
C TYR A 99 -4.67 8.78 -23.56
N MET A 100 -4.37 7.91 -22.60
CA MET A 100 -3.31 6.92 -22.75
C MET A 100 -3.62 5.95 -23.90
N THR A 101 -4.88 5.53 -24.03
CA THR A 101 -5.33 4.68 -25.13
C THR A 101 -5.15 5.38 -26.49
N GLU A 102 -5.56 6.63 -26.58
CA GLU A 102 -5.45 7.42 -27.83
C GLU A 102 -4.00 7.64 -28.25
N LYS A 103 -3.13 8.04 -27.29
CA LYS A 103 -1.75 8.44 -27.60
C LYS A 103 -0.79 7.29 -27.81
N LEU A 104 -0.92 6.23 -27.05
CA LEU A 104 0.00 5.08 -27.13
C LEU A 104 -0.52 3.96 -28.03
N GLY A 105 -1.84 3.84 -28.15
CA GLY A 105 -2.49 2.89 -29.04
C GLY A 105 -2.23 1.41 -28.68
N ALA A 106 -2.80 0.52 -29.50
CA ALA A 106 -2.71 -0.92 -29.28
C ALA A 106 -1.28 -1.48 -29.38
N HIS A 107 -0.42 -0.90 -30.22
CA HIS A 107 0.96 -1.37 -30.40
C HIS A 107 1.84 -1.20 -29.17
N ARG A 108 1.46 -0.33 -28.23
CA ARG A 108 2.11 -0.13 -26.90
C ARG A 108 1.16 -0.38 -25.75
N ALA A 109 0.23 -1.32 -25.92
CA ALA A 109 -0.84 -1.59 -24.95
C ALA A 109 -0.34 -1.82 -23.52
N ILE A 110 0.68 -2.66 -23.33
CA ILE A 110 1.28 -2.90 -22.01
C ILE A 110 1.80 -1.60 -21.40
N LEU A 111 2.54 -0.81 -22.17
CA LEU A 111 3.10 0.47 -21.68
C LEU A 111 1.98 1.47 -21.34
N ALA A 112 0.92 1.54 -22.16
CA ALA A 112 -0.22 2.41 -21.92
C ALA A 112 -0.94 2.06 -20.60
N VAL A 113 -1.13 0.78 -20.33
CA VAL A 113 -1.73 0.29 -19.08
C VAL A 113 -0.85 0.61 -17.87
N VAL A 114 0.46 0.36 -17.97
CA VAL A 114 1.41 0.65 -16.89
C VAL A 114 1.47 2.15 -16.59
N ILE A 115 1.61 3.00 -17.61
CA ILE A 115 1.68 4.47 -17.40
C ILE A 115 0.33 5.01 -16.92
N GLY A 116 -0.79 4.56 -17.50
CA GLY A 116 -2.12 4.97 -17.06
C GLY A 116 -2.38 4.64 -15.59
N GLY A 117 -2.06 3.42 -15.19
CA GLY A 117 -2.13 2.99 -13.79
C GLY A 117 -1.21 3.82 -12.89
N ALA A 118 0.03 4.06 -13.34
CA ALA A 118 1.02 4.81 -12.58
C ALA A 118 0.59 6.27 -12.33
N LEU A 119 0.10 6.95 -13.35
CA LEU A 119 -0.36 8.34 -13.21
C LEU A 119 -1.50 8.46 -12.20
N VAL A 120 -2.45 7.52 -12.25
CA VAL A 120 -3.60 7.51 -11.36
C VAL A 120 -3.18 7.24 -9.90
N THR A 121 -2.41 6.19 -9.66
CA THR A 121 -2.06 5.78 -8.29
C THR A 121 -0.97 6.64 -7.66
N TYR A 122 -0.01 7.14 -8.43
CA TYR A 122 1.00 8.06 -7.92
C TYR A 122 0.37 9.37 -7.42
N GLY A 123 -0.72 9.82 -8.04
CA GLY A 123 -1.47 10.97 -7.58
C GLY A 123 -2.30 10.75 -6.31
N GLY A 124 -2.34 9.53 -5.79
CA GLY A 124 -3.05 9.21 -4.54
C GLY A 124 -4.44 8.62 -4.71
N VAL A 125 -4.83 8.26 -5.93
CA VAL A 125 -6.10 7.54 -6.15
C VAL A 125 -5.98 6.13 -5.58
N SER A 126 -7.04 5.67 -4.92
CA SER A 126 -7.13 4.32 -4.35
C SER A 126 -6.79 3.25 -5.40
N LEU A 127 -6.02 2.24 -4.97
CA LEU A 127 -5.63 1.10 -5.78
C LEU A 127 -6.83 0.38 -6.40
N PHE A 128 -7.91 0.23 -5.64
CA PHE A 128 -9.12 -0.46 -6.09
C PHE A 128 -9.88 0.35 -7.14
N VAL A 129 -10.02 1.67 -6.94
CA VAL A 129 -10.59 2.55 -7.97
C VAL A 129 -9.79 2.47 -9.26
N ALA A 130 -8.44 2.49 -9.15
CA ALA A 130 -7.57 2.34 -10.31
C ALA A 130 -7.83 1.01 -11.04
N PHE A 131 -8.01 -0.11 -10.34
CA PHE A 131 -8.31 -1.40 -10.97
C PHE A 131 -9.60 -1.37 -11.79
N PHE A 132 -10.68 -0.83 -11.23
CA PHE A 132 -11.98 -0.77 -11.92
C PHE A 132 -11.97 0.12 -13.16
N VAL A 133 -11.16 1.17 -13.17
CA VAL A 133 -11.07 2.09 -14.32
C VAL A 133 -10.05 1.62 -15.36
N ILE A 134 -8.90 1.11 -14.91
CA ILE A 134 -7.83 0.69 -15.83
C ILE A 134 -8.14 -0.66 -16.50
N ALA A 135 -8.84 -1.58 -15.84
CA ALA A 135 -9.11 -2.90 -16.43
C ALA A 135 -9.97 -2.85 -17.71
N PRO A 136 -11.04 -2.03 -17.85
CA PRO A 136 -11.76 -1.88 -19.11
C PRO A 136 -10.86 -1.32 -20.24
N MET A 137 -10.02 -0.32 -19.93
CA MET A 137 -9.04 0.22 -20.88
C MET A 137 -8.03 -0.86 -21.29
N ALA A 138 -7.47 -1.57 -20.33
CA ALA A 138 -6.51 -2.65 -20.57
C ALA A 138 -7.13 -3.75 -21.44
N THR A 139 -8.39 -4.13 -21.17
CA THR A 139 -9.13 -5.10 -21.98
C THR A 139 -9.24 -4.66 -23.43
N ALA A 140 -9.66 -3.43 -23.70
CA ALA A 140 -9.79 -2.90 -25.06
C ALA A 140 -8.44 -2.85 -25.78
N LEU A 141 -7.38 -2.39 -25.12
CA LEU A 141 -6.04 -2.31 -25.71
C LEU A 141 -5.43 -3.70 -25.96
N PHE A 142 -5.55 -4.63 -25.03
CA PHE A 142 -5.03 -5.99 -25.16
C PHE A 142 -5.77 -6.77 -26.24
N GLN A 143 -7.08 -6.59 -26.32
CA GLN A 143 -7.90 -7.19 -27.40
C GLN A 143 -7.51 -6.64 -28.77
N ALA A 144 -7.40 -5.32 -28.91
CA ALA A 144 -6.99 -4.68 -30.17
C ALA A 144 -5.56 -5.05 -30.59
N ALA A 145 -4.66 -5.30 -29.65
CA ALA A 145 -3.28 -5.73 -29.88
C ALA A 145 -3.12 -7.26 -29.98
N ASN A 146 -4.18 -8.03 -29.79
CA ASN A 146 -4.18 -9.49 -29.68
C ASN A 146 -3.14 -10.01 -28.67
N ILE A 147 -3.05 -9.35 -27.50
CA ILE A 147 -2.18 -9.75 -26.39
C ILE A 147 -2.97 -10.66 -25.43
N PRO A 148 -2.38 -11.78 -24.95
CA PRO A 148 -3.07 -12.68 -24.05
C PRO A 148 -3.61 -11.98 -22.79
N ARG A 149 -4.89 -12.20 -22.49
CA ARG A 149 -5.60 -11.63 -21.34
C ARG A 149 -4.90 -11.93 -20.02
N ARG A 150 -4.24 -13.09 -19.89
CA ARG A 150 -3.50 -13.49 -18.68
C ARG A 150 -2.39 -12.52 -18.27
N LEU A 151 -1.84 -11.73 -19.20
CA LEU A 151 -0.79 -10.73 -18.92
C LEU A 151 -1.36 -9.41 -18.38
N MET A 152 -2.66 -9.19 -18.55
CA MET A 152 -3.31 -7.93 -18.17
C MET A 152 -3.22 -7.62 -16.66
N PRO A 153 -3.49 -8.58 -15.74
CA PRO A 153 -3.35 -8.32 -14.31
C PRO A 153 -1.94 -7.91 -13.90
N ALA A 154 -0.91 -8.53 -14.46
CA ALA A 154 0.48 -8.18 -14.17
C ALA A 154 0.86 -6.79 -14.71
N ALA A 155 0.34 -6.38 -15.88
CA ALA A 155 0.56 -5.05 -16.41
C ALA A 155 -0.12 -3.96 -15.54
N ILE A 156 -1.35 -4.22 -15.07
CA ILE A 156 -2.05 -3.32 -14.15
C ILE A 156 -1.30 -3.26 -12.81
N ALA A 157 -0.92 -4.41 -12.24
CA ALA A 157 -0.18 -4.47 -10.99
C ALA A 157 1.15 -3.69 -11.07
N LEU A 158 1.89 -3.81 -12.16
CA LEU A 158 3.13 -3.06 -12.37
C LEU A 158 2.89 -1.55 -12.29
N GLY A 159 1.85 -1.04 -12.94
CA GLY A 159 1.54 0.39 -12.93
C GLY A 159 0.97 0.91 -11.61
N THR A 160 0.21 0.08 -10.89
CA THR A 160 -0.60 0.55 -9.77
C THR A 160 -0.08 0.15 -8.39
N SER A 161 0.47 -1.07 -8.25
CA SER A 161 0.73 -1.70 -6.95
C SER A 161 2.20 -1.85 -6.60
N THR A 162 3.13 -1.42 -7.46
CA THR A 162 4.57 -1.58 -7.23
C THR A 162 5.25 -0.23 -6.94
N PHE A 163 6.03 0.26 -7.85
CA PHE A 163 6.90 1.45 -7.70
C PHE A 163 6.14 2.73 -7.32
N THR A 164 4.90 2.90 -7.75
CA THR A 164 4.08 4.07 -7.47
C THR A 164 3.70 4.20 -6.00
N MET A 165 3.56 3.09 -5.29
CA MET A 165 3.16 3.06 -3.89
C MET A 165 4.36 2.95 -2.94
N SER A 166 5.41 2.22 -3.36
CA SER A 166 6.51 1.85 -2.46
C SER A 166 7.86 2.48 -2.78
N ALA A 167 8.09 2.98 -4.01
CA ALA A 167 9.41 3.44 -4.41
C ALA A 167 9.47 4.92 -4.82
N LEU A 168 8.50 5.43 -5.59
CA LEU A 168 8.52 6.82 -6.02
C LEU A 168 8.47 7.81 -4.85
N PRO A 169 9.39 8.78 -4.81
CA PRO A 169 9.37 9.82 -3.77
C PRO A 169 8.15 10.73 -3.95
N GLY A 170 7.64 11.25 -2.82
CA GLY A 170 6.55 12.22 -2.83
C GLY A 170 5.14 11.64 -3.00
N THR A 171 5.00 10.33 -3.20
CA THR A 171 3.67 9.71 -3.26
C THR A 171 2.92 9.89 -1.94
N PRO A 172 1.62 10.26 -1.97
CA PRO A 172 0.78 10.35 -0.79
C PRO A 172 0.29 8.99 -0.31
N ALA A 173 0.78 7.88 -0.88
CA ALA A 173 0.41 6.54 -0.49
C ALA A 173 0.70 6.28 0.99
N ILE A 174 -0.22 5.58 1.65
CA ILE A 174 -0.13 5.31 3.10
C ILE A 174 1.16 4.57 3.49
N GLN A 175 1.67 3.69 2.63
CA GLN A 175 2.92 2.98 2.83
C GLN A 175 4.11 3.95 2.95
N ASN A 176 4.10 5.02 2.16
CA ASN A 176 5.13 6.07 2.23
C ASN A 176 4.92 7.02 3.41
N ALA A 177 3.72 7.08 3.98
CA ALA A 177 3.41 7.93 5.13
C ALA A 177 3.75 7.29 6.47
N ILE A 178 3.55 5.96 6.60
CA ILE A 178 3.73 5.23 7.86
C ILE A 178 5.13 5.43 8.48
N PRO A 179 6.27 5.35 7.76
CA PRO A 179 7.58 5.49 8.38
C PRO A 179 7.92 6.91 8.84
N MET A 180 7.21 7.93 8.33
CA MET A 180 7.56 9.34 8.60
C MET A 180 7.64 9.67 10.09
N PRO A 181 6.63 9.37 10.92
CA PRO A 181 6.67 9.68 12.34
C PRO A 181 7.69 8.83 13.13
N PHE A 182 7.99 7.61 12.67
CA PHE A 182 8.96 6.74 13.32
C PHE A 182 10.40 7.18 13.10
N PHE A 183 10.69 7.69 11.90
CA PHE A 183 12.05 8.06 11.48
C PHE A 183 12.28 9.57 11.36
N GLY A 184 11.26 10.40 11.61
CA GLY A 184 11.35 11.86 11.47
C GLY A 184 11.61 12.29 10.02
N THR A 185 11.02 11.59 9.06
CA THR A 185 11.29 11.78 7.63
C THR A 185 10.09 12.37 6.91
N THR A 186 10.24 12.62 5.61
CA THR A 186 9.19 13.14 4.73
C THR A 186 8.86 12.13 3.62
N PRO A 187 7.78 12.32 2.84
CA PRO A 187 7.48 11.48 1.69
C PRO A 187 8.60 11.43 0.64
N PHE A 188 9.54 12.38 0.70
CA PHE A 188 10.71 12.49 -0.20
C PHE A 188 11.98 11.83 0.37
N ALA A 189 11.89 11.01 1.41
CA ALA A 189 13.03 10.32 1.98
C ALA A 189 13.83 9.53 0.91
N ALA A 190 15.15 9.71 0.86
CA ALA A 190 16.08 9.11 -0.10
C ALA A 190 15.54 9.12 -1.54
N PRO A 191 15.32 10.29 -2.15
CA PRO A 191 14.58 10.39 -3.41
C PRO A 191 15.33 9.75 -4.59
N GLY A 192 16.66 9.87 -4.65
CA GLY A 192 17.46 9.25 -5.70
C GLY A 192 17.36 7.72 -5.66
N LEU A 193 17.46 7.13 -4.47
CA LEU A 193 17.29 5.68 -4.31
C LEU A 193 15.87 5.22 -4.67
N GLY A 194 14.85 6.03 -4.34
CA GLY A 194 13.47 5.76 -4.72
C GLY A 194 13.25 5.78 -6.24
N ILE A 195 13.87 6.72 -6.95
CA ILE A 195 13.83 6.79 -8.42
C ILE A 195 14.55 5.58 -9.04
N ILE A 196 15.74 5.22 -8.53
CA ILE A 196 16.48 4.04 -9.00
C ILE A 196 15.64 2.76 -8.81
N ALA A 197 15.06 2.58 -7.62
CA ALA A 197 14.17 1.46 -7.36
C ALA A 197 12.99 1.40 -8.34
N SER A 198 12.38 2.55 -8.62
CA SER A 198 11.27 2.66 -9.58
C SER A 198 11.69 2.27 -10.99
N ILE A 199 12.87 2.73 -11.44
CA ILE A 199 13.43 2.37 -12.75
C ILE A 199 13.70 0.86 -12.84
N VAL A 200 14.24 0.26 -11.76
CA VAL A 200 14.47 -1.19 -11.70
C VAL A 200 13.16 -1.96 -11.78
N MET A 201 12.14 -1.58 -10.98
CA MET A 201 10.84 -2.26 -10.99
C MET A 201 10.16 -2.16 -12.36
N VAL A 202 10.08 -0.94 -12.92
CA VAL A 202 9.45 -0.70 -14.23
C VAL A 202 10.22 -1.39 -15.35
N GLY A 203 11.55 -1.23 -15.37
CA GLY A 203 12.39 -1.81 -16.40
C GLY A 203 12.32 -3.34 -16.40
N PHE A 204 12.44 -3.96 -15.23
CA PHE A 204 12.33 -5.42 -15.08
C PHE A 204 10.92 -5.91 -15.43
N GLY A 205 9.87 -5.24 -14.95
CA GLY A 205 8.49 -5.61 -15.21
C GLY A 205 8.11 -5.49 -16.68
N LEU A 206 8.48 -4.39 -17.35
CA LEU A 206 8.25 -4.21 -18.79
C LEU A 206 9.07 -5.20 -19.63
N TRP A 207 10.32 -5.48 -19.24
CA TRP A 207 11.13 -6.51 -19.90
C TRP A 207 10.45 -7.88 -19.81
N TRP A 208 9.99 -8.28 -18.62
CA TRP A 208 9.30 -9.54 -18.44
C TRP A 208 8.00 -9.64 -19.27
N LEU A 209 7.16 -8.61 -19.18
CA LEU A 209 5.90 -8.57 -19.92
C LEU A 209 6.12 -8.59 -21.45
N SER A 210 7.12 -7.88 -21.95
CA SER A 210 7.50 -7.91 -23.36
C SER A 210 7.99 -9.29 -23.79
N LEU A 211 8.78 -9.97 -22.94
CA LEU A 211 9.23 -11.34 -23.18
C LEU A 211 8.05 -12.32 -23.24
N GLN A 212 7.10 -12.20 -22.30
CA GLN A 212 5.90 -13.05 -22.31
C GLN A 212 5.00 -12.77 -23.53
N GLN A 213 4.85 -11.51 -23.91
CA GLN A 213 4.13 -11.12 -25.13
C GLN A 213 4.78 -11.74 -26.39
N SER A 214 6.09 -11.68 -26.50
CA SER A 214 6.83 -12.28 -27.63
C SER A 214 6.68 -13.81 -27.67
N ARG A 215 6.76 -14.47 -26.50
CA ARG A 215 6.54 -15.93 -26.39
C ARG A 215 5.12 -16.32 -26.76
N ALA A 216 4.13 -15.57 -26.30
CA ALA A 216 2.73 -15.79 -26.65
C ALA A 216 2.50 -15.65 -28.16
N LYS A 217 3.06 -14.60 -28.78
CA LYS A 217 2.99 -14.39 -30.23
C LYS A 217 3.63 -15.57 -31.00
N ALA A 218 4.79 -16.07 -30.54
CA ALA A 218 5.45 -17.23 -31.17
C ALA A 218 4.64 -18.52 -30.99
N ALA A 219 3.85 -18.65 -29.92
CA ALA A 219 2.97 -19.78 -29.65
C ALA A 219 1.56 -19.63 -30.27
N ASN A 220 1.29 -18.56 -31.04
CA ASN A 220 -0.05 -18.19 -31.52
C ASN A 220 -1.11 -18.09 -30.42
N GLU A 221 -0.72 -17.65 -29.23
CA GLU A 221 -1.62 -17.37 -28.13
C GLU A 221 -2.16 -15.94 -28.27
N GLY A 222 -3.44 -15.81 -28.62
CA GLY A 222 -4.12 -14.52 -28.73
C GLY A 222 -4.80 -14.09 -27.42
N PHE A 223 -5.65 -13.05 -27.52
CA PHE A 223 -6.33 -12.47 -26.38
C PHE A 223 -7.17 -13.50 -25.59
N ASP A 224 -7.90 -14.37 -26.26
CA ASP A 224 -8.75 -15.42 -25.67
C ASP A 224 -8.00 -16.73 -25.40
N GLY A 225 -6.69 -16.75 -25.53
CA GLY A 225 -5.83 -17.90 -25.35
C GLY A 225 -5.54 -18.62 -26.67
N PHE A 226 -5.23 -19.93 -26.60
CA PHE A 226 -5.08 -20.75 -27.80
C PHE A 226 -6.47 -21.02 -28.41
N ASP A 227 -6.60 -20.90 -29.71
CA ASP A 227 -7.82 -21.20 -30.51
C ASP A 227 -8.25 -22.68 -30.32
N THR A 228 -8.82 -22.99 -29.18
CA THR A 228 -9.62 -24.17 -28.99
C THR A 228 -11.08 -23.74 -28.99
N ALA A 229 -11.71 -23.87 -30.11
CA ALA A 229 -13.16 -23.77 -30.26
C ALA A 229 -13.84 -24.56 -29.14
N THR A 230 -14.42 -23.86 -28.16
CA THR A 230 -15.20 -24.35 -27.01
C THR A 230 -14.58 -24.06 -25.64
N LYS A 231 -14.42 -22.80 -25.30
CA LYS A 231 -14.62 -22.40 -23.90
C LYS A 231 -15.47 -21.14 -23.89
N SER A 232 -16.76 -21.34 -23.66
CA SER A 232 -17.69 -20.30 -23.24
C SER A 232 -16.99 -19.45 -22.19
N ALA A 233 -16.76 -18.18 -22.50
CA ALA A 233 -16.26 -17.21 -21.54
C ALA A 233 -17.15 -17.33 -20.30
N LYS A 234 -16.59 -17.78 -19.16
CA LYS A 234 -17.28 -17.62 -17.88
C LYS A 234 -17.57 -16.14 -17.76
N PRO A 235 -18.83 -15.75 -17.52
CA PRO A 235 -19.16 -14.34 -17.33
C PRO A 235 -18.21 -13.80 -16.26
N ALA A 236 -17.65 -12.62 -16.51
CA ALA A 236 -16.86 -11.88 -15.51
C ALA A 236 -17.65 -11.95 -14.20
N ALA A 237 -16.99 -12.32 -13.11
CA ALA A 237 -17.64 -12.40 -11.82
C ALA A 237 -18.47 -11.14 -11.63
N SER A 238 -19.74 -11.28 -11.21
CA SER A 238 -20.63 -10.14 -11.11
C SER A 238 -19.92 -9.05 -10.27
N ALA A 239 -20.12 -7.77 -10.63
CA ALA A 239 -19.48 -6.66 -9.89
C ALA A 239 -19.72 -6.76 -8.38
N ASN A 240 -20.85 -7.35 -7.95
CA ASN A 240 -21.19 -7.61 -6.56
C ASN A 240 -20.28 -8.68 -5.91
N LEU A 241 -19.94 -9.78 -6.62
CA LEU A 241 -19.00 -10.80 -6.13
C LEU A 241 -17.57 -10.26 -6.00
N VAL A 242 -17.16 -9.41 -6.94
CA VAL A 242 -15.85 -8.73 -6.88
C VAL A 242 -15.80 -7.78 -5.70
N ARG A 243 -16.87 -7.02 -5.48
CA ARG A 243 -17.02 -6.10 -4.34
C ARG A 243 -17.04 -6.84 -3.01
N GLU A 244 -17.81 -7.91 -2.88
CA GLU A 244 -17.87 -8.74 -1.68
C GLU A 244 -16.50 -9.31 -1.31
N ARG A 245 -15.73 -9.79 -2.29
CA ARG A 245 -14.36 -10.27 -2.08
C ARG A 245 -13.39 -9.15 -1.72
N ALA A 246 -13.54 -7.97 -2.30
CA ALA A 246 -12.74 -6.81 -1.95
C ALA A 246 -12.98 -6.33 -0.52
N THR A 247 -14.24 -6.37 -0.05
CA THR A 247 -14.62 -6.05 1.34
C THR A 247 -13.96 -6.98 2.34
N VAL A 248 -13.91 -8.25 2.01
CA VAL A 248 -13.25 -9.29 2.82
C VAL A 248 -11.75 -9.02 2.92
N SER A 249 -11.12 -8.41 1.92
CA SER A 249 -9.69 -8.10 1.91
C SER A 249 -9.27 -6.87 2.72
N GLN A 250 -10.22 -6.14 3.31
CA GLN A 250 -10.00 -5.06 4.30
C GLN A 250 -9.30 -3.78 3.79
N SER A 251 -9.08 -3.68 2.51
CA SER A 251 -8.43 -2.51 1.92
C SER A 251 -9.41 -1.62 1.18
N PHE A 252 -10.70 -1.97 1.17
CA PHE A 252 -11.70 -1.34 0.33
C PHE A 252 -13.09 -1.39 0.96
N ASP A 253 -13.80 -0.24 0.93
CA ASP A 253 -15.19 -0.16 1.33
C ASP A 253 -16.09 -0.23 0.07
N PRO A 254 -17.03 -1.18 -0.01
CA PRO A 254 -17.96 -1.27 -1.16
C PRO A 254 -18.81 -0.03 -1.37
N GLU A 255 -19.05 0.76 -0.34
CA GLU A 255 -19.80 2.02 -0.45
C GLU A 255 -19.05 3.04 -1.32
N GLU A 256 -17.72 2.98 -1.38
CA GLU A 256 -16.90 3.82 -2.26
C GLU A 256 -17.33 3.69 -3.73
N VAL A 257 -17.76 2.49 -4.16
CA VAL A 257 -18.13 2.23 -5.56
C VAL A 257 -19.66 2.38 -5.78
N GLN A 258 -20.48 2.22 -4.74
CA GLN A 258 -21.94 2.19 -4.90
C GLN A 258 -22.61 3.56 -4.79
N ARG A 259 -22.01 4.51 -4.08
CA ARG A 259 -22.52 5.87 -3.88
C ARG A 259 -21.78 6.86 -4.76
N GLY A 260 -22.45 7.95 -5.12
CA GLY A 260 -21.95 8.98 -6.03
C GLY A 260 -22.43 8.80 -7.45
N HIS A 261 -22.10 9.74 -8.29
CA HIS A 261 -22.49 9.77 -9.71
C HIS A 261 -21.27 9.98 -10.59
N ILE A 262 -20.89 8.95 -11.31
CA ILE A 262 -19.75 9.03 -12.24
C ILE A 262 -20.19 9.82 -13.48
N SER A 263 -19.51 10.93 -13.75
CA SER A 263 -19.77 11.77 -14.91
C SER A 263 -19.49 11.03 -16.21
N GLU A 264 -20.40 11.16 -17.18
CA GLU A 264 -20.19 10.72 -18.55
C GLU A 264 -19.45 11.78 -19.38
N ASP A 265 -19.53 13.08 -19.00
CA ASP A 265 -18.75 14.17 -19.60
C ASP A 265 -17.31 14.13 -19.06
N LEU A 266 -16.40 13.64 -19.87
CA LEU A 266 -15.00 13.50 -19.45
C LEU A 266 -14.27 14.86 -19.54
N PRO A 267 -13.48 15.23 -18.53
CA PRO A 267 -12.62 16.41 -18.60
C PRO A 267 -11.50 16.20 -19.63
N SER A 268 -10.92 17.31 -20.11
CA SER A 268 -9.68 17.21 -20.89
C SER A 268 -8.56 16.61 -20.04
N PHE A 269 -7.58 15.97 -20.69
CA PHE A 269 -6.43 15.36 -20.01
C PHE A 269 -5.72 16.35 -19.07
N GLY A 270 -5.52 17.61 -19.50
CA GLY A 270 -4.91 18.64 -18.65
C GLY A 270 -5.69 18.92 -17.37
N VAL A 271 -7.02 19.04 -17.47
CA VAL A 271 -7.90 19.23 -16.31
C VAL A 271 -7.86 18.02 -15.38
N ALA A 272 -7.87 16.81 -15.95
CA ALA A 272 -7.80 15.57 -15.17
C ALA A 272 -6.45 15.40 -14.45
N MET A 273 -5.35 15.84 -15.06
CA MET A 273 -3.99 15.74 -14.49
C MET A 273 -3.67 16.85 -13.47
N THR A 274 -4.33 17.99 -13.54
CA THR A 274 -4.04 19.14 -12.67
C THR A 274 -4.09 18.77 -11.18
N PRO A 275 -5.12 18.11 -10.63
CA PRO A 275 -5.16 17.74 -9.22
C PRO A 275 -4.01 16.80 -8.81
N LEU A 276 -3.63 15.85 -9.66
CA LEU A 276 -2.52 14.92 -9.40
C LEU A 276 -1.18 15.65 -9.34
N VAL A 277 -0.94 16.56 -10.27
CA VAL A 277 0.26 17.41 -10.27
C VAL A 277 0.29 18.31 -9.02
N LEU A 278 -0.86 18.86 -8.63
CA LEU A 278 -0.97 19.70 -7.43
C LEU A 278 -0.66 18.91 -6.15
N VAL A 279 -1.09 17.65 -6.03
CA VAL A 279 -0.71 16.82 -4.86
C VAL A 279 0.81 16.77 -4.74
N VAL A 280 1.51 16.38 -5.81
CA VAL A 280 2.97 16.20 -5.77
C VAL A 280 3.69 17.53 -5.55
N LEU A 281 3.30 18.57 -6.27
CA LEU A 281 3.93 19.89 -6.18
C LEU A 281 3.71 20.53 -4.82
N THR A 282 2.48 20.53 -4.30
CA THR A 282 2.17 21.09 -2.98
C THR A 282 2.87 20.30 -1.88
N ASN A 283 2.89 18.96 -1.97
CA ASN A 283 3.61 18.12 -1.03
C ASN A 283 5.11 18.44 -1.02
N PHE A 284 5.71 18.61 -2.20
CA PHE A 284 7.11 19.04 -2.33
C PHE A 284 7.35 20.41 -1.69
N VAL A 285 6.54 21.40 -2.05
CA VAL A 285 6.66 22.78 -1.51
C VAL A 285 6.50 22.77 0.01
N MET A 286 5.53 22.04 0.54
CA MET A 286 5.32 21.95 1.99
C MET A 286 6.54 21.34 2.69
N ASN A 287 7.03 20.19 2.26
CA ASN A 287 8.08 19.47 2.98
C ASN A 287 9.49 20.06 2.79
N VAL A 288 9.77 20.67 1.63
CA VAL A 288 11.12 21.18 1.30
C VAL A 288 11.25 22.67 1.57
N ILE A 289 10.16 23.43 1.41
CA ILE A 289 10.22 24.90 1.48
C ILE A 289 9.51 25.45 2.71
N VAL A 290 8.27 25.05 2.98
CA VAL A 290 7.42 25.67 3.99
C VAL A 290 7.73 25.15 5.39
N LEU A 291 7.57 23.84 5.61
CA LEU A 291 7.72 23.23 6.94
C LEU A 291 9.09 23.47 7.58
N PRO A 292 10.24 23.42 6.85
CA PRO A 292 11.54 23.70 7.45
C PRO A 292 11.74 25.16 7.91
N ARG A 293 10.84 26.08 7.51
CA ARG A 293 10.89 27.51 7.85
C ARG A 293 9.88 27.92 8.91
N ILE A 294 8.99 27.01 9.29
CA ILE A 294 7.98 27.27 10.34
C ILE A 294 8.62 27.02 11.70
N ASP A 295 8.49 28.01 12.59
CA ASP A 295 8.73 27.78 14.00
C ASP A 295 7.59 26.92 14.58
N ALA A 296 7.93 25.77 15.06
CA ALA A 296 6.98 24.79 15.60
C ALA A 296 7.34 24.33 17.02
N ASP A 297 8.12 25.11 17.76
CA ASP A 297 8.55 24.80 19.13
C ASP A 297 7.35 24.61 20.07
N TYR A 298 6.20 25.24 19.75
CA TYR A 298 4.95 25.07 20.48
C TYR A 298 4.46 23.62 20.53
N LEU A 299 4.88 22.75 19.60
CA LEU A 299 4.50 21.34 19.58
C LEU A 299 5.05 20.55 20.78
N ALA A 300 6.10 21.04 21.43
CA ALA A 300 6.65 20.46 22.65
C ALA A 300 5.75 20.64 23.89
N ASP A 301 4.75 21.52 23.82
CA ASP A 301 3.76 21.71 24.89
C ASP A 301 2.91 20.46 25.12
N VAL A 302 2.58 20.17 26.39
CA VAL A 302 1.72 19.04 26.83
C VAL A 302 0.37 19.05 26.11
N ARG A 303 -0.20 20.24 25.86
CA ARG A 303 -1.48 20.38 25.14
C ARG A 303 -1.45 19.87 23.70
N TRP A 304 -0.27 19.76 23.09
CA TRP A 304 -0.06 19.24 21.73
C TRP A 304 0.51 17.84 21.73
N GLY A 305 0.65 17.22 22.92
CA GLY A 305 1.12 15.83 23.07
C GLY A 305 2.65 15.70 23.07
N GLU A 306 3.39 16.76 23.42
CA GLU A 306 4.86 16.76 23.56
C GLU A 306 5.55 16.19 22.30
N THR A 307 5.12 16.63 21.12
CA THR A 307 5.58 16.16 19.82
C THR A 307 6.55 17.14 19.15
N SER A 308 6.98 16.85 17.95
CA SER A 308 7.89 17.70 17.18
C SER A 308 7.49 17.79 15.72
N LEU A 309 7.96 18.84 15.01
CA LEU A 309 7.73 18.98 13.58
C LEU A 309 8.30 17.79 12.79
N ALA A 310 9.39 17.20 13.25
CA ALA A 310 9.97 15.99 12.62
C ALA A 310 8.99 14.80 12.66
N ALA A 311 8.19 14.66 13.73
CA ALA A 311 7.23 13.59 13.87
C ALA A 311 5.94 13.81 13.06
N VAL A 312 5.46 15.07 12.92
CA VAL A 312 4.14 15.35 12.31
C VAL A 312 4.23 15.99 10.93
N GLY A 313 5.34 16.65 10.60
CA GLY A 313 5.48 17.50 9.41
C GLY A 313 5.23 16.76 8.10
N GLY A 314 5.71 15.52 7.99
CA GLY A 314 5.46 14.70 6.80
C GLY A 314 3.98 14.47 6.54
N VAL A 315 3.22 14.12 7.59
CA VAL A 315 1.75 13.90 7.49
C VAL A 315 1.05 15.23 7.18
N TRP A 316 1.45 16.33 7.80
CA TRP A 316 0.90 17.66 7.53
C TRP A 316 1.08 18.07 6.08
N GLY A 317 2.29 17.85 5.52
CA GLY A 317 2.57 18.18 4.12
C GLY A 317 1.64 17.44 3.16
N VAL A 318 1.42 16.15 3.38
CA VAL A 318 0.49 15.35 2.56
C VAL A 318 -0.96 15.80 2.74
N CYS A 319 -1.41 16.07 3.98
CA CYS A 319 -2.78 16.54 4.23
C CYS A 319 -3.06 17.89 3.55
N VAL A 320 -2.14 18.83 3.61
CA VAL A 320 -2.27 20.12 2.90
C VAL A 320 -2.30 19.91 1.39
N ALA A 321 -1.43 19.05 0.86
CA ALA A 321 -1.36 18.75 -0.57
C ALA A 321 -2.67 18.14 -1.08
N LEU A 322 -3.22 17.15 -0.38
CA LEU A 322 -4.51 16.54 -0.74
C LEU A 322 -5.65 17.56 -0.62
N THR A 323 -5.66 18.40 0.40
CA THR A 323 -6.70 19.45 0.56
C THR A 323 -6.68 20.43 -0.60
N VAL A 324 -5.50 20.95 -0.99
CA VAL A 324 -5.35 21.85 -2.14
C VAL A 324 -5.81 21.18 -3.42
N ALA A 325 -5.43 19.92 -3.63
CA ALA A 325 -5.82 19.16 -4.81
C ALA A 325 -7.33 18.89 -4.86
N ILE A 326 -7.97 18.56 -3.73
CA ILE A 326 -9.43 18.38 -3.62
C ILE A 326 -10.16 19.68 -3.98
N VAL A 327 -9.73 20.81 -3.42
CA VAL A 327 -10.32 22.12 -3.73
C VAL A 327 -10.18 22.42 -5.24
N ALA A 328 -9.00 22.25 -5.80
CA ALA A 328 -8.78 22.45 -7.23
C ALA A 328 -9.63 21.50 -8.10
N LEU A 329 -9.72 20.23 -7.72
CA LEU A 329 -10.53 19.23 -8.42
C LEU A 329 -12.00 19.64 -8.45
N VAL A 330 -12.57 20.02 -7.30
CA VAL A 330 -13.97 20.46 -7.19
C VAL A 330 -14.21 21.72 -8.02
N LEU A 331 -13.30 22.71 -7.94
CA LEU A 331 -13.44 23.96 -8.70
C LEU A 331 -13.38 23.72 -10.23
N LEU A 332 -12.45 22.89 -10.69
CA LEU A 332 -12.27 22.58 -12.11
C LEU A 332 -13.40 21.70 -12.68
N ASN A 333 -14.03 20.89 -11.83
CA ASN A 333 -15.04 19.92 -12.26
C ASN A 333 -16.44 20.18 -11.69
N ARG A 334 -16.77 21.40 -11.27
CA ARG A 334 -18.06 21.74 -10.64
C ARG A 334 -19.28 21.29 -11.46
N ARG A 335 -19.21 21.35 -12.79
CA ARG A 335 -20.30 20.91 -13.69
C ARG A 335 -20.40 19.39 -13.80
N ARG A 336 -19.30 18.67 -13.54
CA ARG A 336 -19.19 17.21 -13.62
C ARG A 336 -19.48 16.51 -12.29
N LEU A 337 -19.66 17.27 -11.23
CA LEU A 337 -19.98 16.78 -9.88
C LEU A 337 -21.35 17.30 -9.43
N PRO A 338 -22.46 16.90 -10.11
CA PRO A 338 -23.80 17.40 -9.78
C PRO A 338 -24.25 16.96 -8.39
N ALA A 339 -23.82 15.79 -7.93
CA ALA A 339 -24.11 15.22 -6.63
C ALA A 339 -22.91 15.33 -5.66
N LEU A 340 -22.24 16.51 -5.62
CA LEU A 340 -21.00 16.71 -4.85
C LEU A 340 -21.12 16.26 -3.39
N ARG A 341 -22.26 16.48 -2.74
CA ARG A 341 -22.49 16.07 -1.36
C ARG A 341 -22.43 14.54 -1.22
N GLU A 342 -23.09 13.81 -2.12
CA GLU A 342 -23.10 12.34 -2.11
C GLU A 342 -21.69 11.78 -2.38
N THR A 343 -20.94 12.38 -3.30
CA THR A 343 -19.55 12.03 -3.58
C THR A 343 -18.66 12.24 -2.34
N ILE A 344 -18.83 13.36 -1.64
CA ILE A 344 -18.08 13.66 -0.42
C ILE A 344 -18.44 12.68 0.69
N ASP A 345 -19.74 12.43 0.90
CA ASP A 345 -20.21 11.48 1.92
C ASP A 345 -19.71 10.05 1.63
N ALA A 346 -19.74 9.61 0.37
CA ALA A 346 -19.21 8.31 -0.05
C ALA A 346 -17.69 8.21 0.19
N GLY A 347 -16.90 9.20 -0.22
CA GLY A 347 -15.48 9.22 0.00
C GLY A 347 -15.09 9.26 1.48
N ALA A 348 -15.84 10.01 2.30
CA ALA A 348 -15.61 10.05 3.74
C ALA A 348 -15.86 8.69 4.40
N ASN A 349 -16.99 8.04 4.08
CA ASN A 349 -17.34 6.72 4.60
C ASN A 349 -16.34 5.65 4.15
N ALA A 350 -15.85 5.72 2.92
CA ALA A 350 -14.86 4.80 2.37
C ALA A 350 -13.53 4.80 3.12
N SER A 351 -13.21 5.85 3.88
CA SER A 351 -11.99 5.94 4.69
C SER A 351 -12.05 5.12 5.98
N VAL A 352 -13.25 4.82 6.48
CA VAL A 352 -13.46 4.29 7.85
C VAL A 352 -12.97 2.85 7.97
N LEU A 353 -13.40 1.96 7.09
CA LEU A 353 -13.03 0.56 7.16
C LEU A 353 -11.51 0.33 6.99
N PRO A 354 -10.83 0.95 6.00
CA PRO A 354 -9.38 0.82 5.86
C PRO A 354 -8.60 1.29 7.10
N VAL A 355 -8.91 2.47 7.63
CA VAL A 355 -8.16 3.01 8.79
C VAL A 355 -8.38 2.18 10.06
N LEU A 356 -9.61 1.72 10.30
CA LEU A 356 -9.92 0.84 11.44
C LEU A 356 -9.25 -0.53 11.31
N SER A 357 -9.20 -1.08 10.11
CA SER A 357 -8.54 -2.38 9.85
C SER A 357 -7.03 -2.30 10.10
N VAL A 358 -6.36 -1.26 9.59
CA VAL A 358 -4.93 -1.06 9.88
C VAL A 358 -4.72 -0.75 11.36
N GLY A 359 -5.55 0.10 11.97
CA GLY A 359 -5.51 0.37 13.41
C GLY A 359 -5.66 -0.90 14.27
N SER A 360 -6.53 -1.83 13.87
CA SER A 360 -6.66 -3.14 14.54
C SER A 360 -5.40 -3.99 14.42
N LEU A 361 -4.73 -3.99 13.26
CA LEU A 361 -3.43 -4.67 13.09
C LEU A 361 -2.34 -4.04 13.96
N VAL A 362 -2.33 -2.72 14.08
CA VAL A 362 -1.42 -1.99 14.99
C VAL A 362 -1.66 -2.40 16.43
N GLY A 363 -2.92 -2.44 16.86
CA GLY A 363 -3.28 -2.93 18.20
C GLY A 363 -2.81 -4.36 18.44
N TYR A 364 -2.98 -5.27 17.47
CA TYR A 364 -2.45 -6.63 17.52
C TYR A 364 -0.92 -6.64 17.67
N GLY A 365 -0.22 -5.90 16.81
CA GLY A 365 1.24 -5.79 16.86
C GLY A 365 1.76 -5.29 18.19
N ALA A 366 1.09 -4.29 18.77
CA ALA A 366 1.44 -3.74 20.09
C ALA A 366 1.27 -4.77 21.21
N VAL A 367 0.22 -5.59 21.18
CA VAL A 367 0.06 -6.69 22.16
C VAL A 367 1.17 -7.71 21.99
N ILE A 368 1.47 -8.15 20.78
CA ILE A 368 2.58 -9.08 20.51
C ILE A 368 3.92 -8.53 21.01
N ALA A 369 4.21 -7.25 20.74
CA ALA A 369 5.43 -6.59 21.17
C ALA A 369 5.53 -6.42 22.70
N ALA A 370 4.40 -6.35 23.39
CA ALA A 370 4.34 -6.26 24.85
C ALA A 370 4.52 -7.62 25.56
N LEU A 371 4.38 -8.75 24.84
CA LEU A 371 4.57 -10.07 25.45
C LEU A 371 6.05 -10.31 25.82
N PRO A 372 6.36 -10.86 27.02
CA PRO A 372 7.76 -11.06 27.46
C PRO A 372 8.61 -11.88 26.48
N ALA A 373 8.02 -12.90 25.83
CA ALA A 373 8.73 -13.74 24.86
C ALA A 373 9.09 -13.01 23.54
N PHE A 374 8.51 -11.83 23.28
CA PHE A 374 8.85 -11.04 22.09
C PHE A 374 10.30 -10.57 22.09
N ALA A 375 10.93 -10.42 23.24
CA ALA A 375 12.35 -10.06 23.33
C ALA A 375 13.24 -11.04 22.53
N ILE A 376 12.91 -12.34 22.53
CA ILE A 376 13.65 -13.36 21.77
C ILE A 376 13.43 -13.17 20.26
N VAL A 377 12.21 -12.88 19.84
CA VAL A 377 11.91 -12.58 18.42
C VAL A 377 12.69 -11.35 17.97
N ARG A 378 12.71 -10.31 18.81
CA ARG A 378 13.47 -9.08 18.56
C ARG A 378 14.97 -9.37 18.42
N GLU A 379 15.56 -10.13 19.34
CA GLU A 379 16.99 -10.49 19.26
C GLU A 379 17.31 -11.32 18.02
N TRP A 380 16.43 -12.27 17.67
CA TRP A 380 16.60 -13.06 16.46
C TRP A 380 16.56 -12.20 15.19
N VAL A 381 15.57 -11.29 15.10
CA VAL A 381 15.44 -10.38 13.95
C VAL A 381 16.63 -9.44 13.84
N LEU A 382 17.09 -8.88 14.97
CA LEU A 382 18.26 -7.98 14.99
C LEU A 382 19.56 -8.72 14.73
N GLY A 383 19.63 -10.01 15.04
CA GLY A 383 20.76 -10.90 14.75
C GLY A 383 20.85 -11.37 13.31
N ILE A 384 19.89 -11.02 12.44
CA ILE A 384 19.97 -11.35 11.00
C ILE A 384 21.19 -10.66 10.40
N GLY A 385 22.08 -11.45 9.79
CA GLY A 385 23.29 -10.94 9.16
C GLY A 385 23.01 -9.96 8.02
N GLY A 386 23.96 -9.07 7.75
CA GLY A 386 23.84 -8.04 6.70
C GLY A 386 23.48 -6.64 7.23
N GLY A 387 23.40 -6.46 8.55
CA GLY A 387 23.22 -5.17 9.20
C GLY A 387 21.77 -4.71 9.32
N PRO A 388 21.54 -3.49 9.89
CA PRO A 388 20.20 -2.99 10.22
C PRO A 388 19.25 -2.88 9.03
N LEU A 389 19.75 -2.55 7.84
CA LEU A 389 18.93 -2.41 6.63
C LEU A 389 18.36 -3.76 6.16
N VAL A 390 19.18 -4.81 6.19
CA VAL A 390 18.76 -6.18 5.82
C VAL A 390 17.77 -6.71 6.84
N SER A 391 18.08 -6.54 8.13
CA SER A 391 17.18 -6.95 9.23
C SER A 391 15.82 -6.26 9.13
N LEU A 392 15.78 -4.93 8.93
CA LEU A 392 14.55 -4.17 8.71
C LEU A 392 13.77 -4.67 7.49
N ALA A 393 14.49 -4.92 6.39
CA ALA A 393 13.89 -5.42 5.16
C ALA A 393 13.22 -6.78 5.38
N VAL A 394 13.91 -7.72 6.04
CA VAL A 394 13.37 -9.05 6.32
C VAL A 394 12.17 -8.97 7.27
N ALA A 395 12.27 -8.21 8.36
CA ALA A 395 11.18 -8.05 9.32
C ALA A 395 9.91 -7.49 8.65
N THR A 396 10.07 -6.42 7.88
CA THR A 396 8.94 -5.77 7.19
C THR A 396 8.33 -6.67 6.13
N ASN A 397 9.16 -7.33 5.32
CA ASN A 397 8.70 -8.29 4.31
C ASN A 397 7.90 -9.44 4.92
N LEU A 398 8.44 -10.04 6.00
CA LEU A 398 7.79 -11.15 6.68
C LEU A 398 6.41 -10.75 7.24
N LEU A 399 6.34 -9.61 7.92
CA LEU A 399 5.09 -9.13 8.50
C LEU A 399 4.07 -8.71 7.44
N ALA A 400 4.51 -8.09 6.34
CA ALA A 400 3.64 -7.79 5.21
C ALA A 400 3.09 -9.08 4.55
N ALA A 401 3.95 -10.09 4.38
CA ALA A 401 3.56 -11.39 3.85
C ALA A 401 2.52 -12.09 4.74
N LEU A 402 2.77 -12.11 6.05
CA LEU A 402 1.91 -12.79 7.03
C LEU A 402 0.55 -12.11 7.18
N THR A 403 0.51 -10.78 7.17
CA THR A 403 -0.74 -10.02 7.30
C THR A 403 -1.50 -9.89 5.98
N GLY A 404 -0.87 -10.16 4.84
CA GLY A 404 -1.43 -9.91 3.51
C GLY A 404 -1.71 -8.42 3.25
N SER A 405 -0.95 -7.53 3.91
CA SER A 405 -1.14 -6.08 3.84
C SER A 405 0.20 -5.35 4.00
N ALA A 406 0.60 -4.58 2.97
CA ALA A 406 1.80 -3.75 3.03
C ALA A 406 1.75 -2.76 4.20
N SER A 407 0.67 -2.00 4.32
CA SER A 407 0.50 -1.00 5.38
C SER A 407 0.41 -1.63 6.77
N GLY A 408 -0.35 -2.73 6.91
CA GLY A 408 -0.49 -3.45 8.17
C GLY A 408 0.83 -4.03 8.64
N GLY A 409 1.53 -4.78 7.79
CA GLY A 409 2.83 -5.38 8.10
C GLY A 409 3.91 -4.34 8.40
N LEU A 410 3.97 -3.27 7.62
CA LEU A 410 4.89 -2.15 7.85
C LEU A 410 4.65 -1.48 9.20
N THR A 411 3.39 -1.21 9.54
CA THR A 411 3.06 -0.56 10.82
C THR A 411 3.42 -1.44 12.00
N ILE A 412 3.10 -2.75 11.93
CA ILE A 412 3.48 -3.70 12.99
C ILE A 412 5.01 -3.75 13.16
N ALA A 413 5.76 -3.80 12.04
CA ALA A 413 7.23 -3.82 12.08
C ALA A 413 7.80 -2.57 12.75
N LEU A 414 7.29 -1.39 12.40
CA LEU A 414 7.80 -0.13 12.90
C LEU A 414 7.32 0.20 14.32
N ASP A 415 6.11 -0.18 14.69
CA ASP A 415 5.62 -0.03 16.06
C ASP A 415 6.44 -0.90 17.03
N ALA A 416 6.75 -2.13 16.63
CA ALA A 416 7.52 -3.06 17.45
C ALA A 416 9.02 -2.78 17.49
N LEU A 417 9.62 -2.35 16.37
CA LEU A 417 11.08 -2.31 16.18
C LEU A 417 11.61 -0.96 15.69
N GLY A 418 10.76 0.01 15.34
CA GLY A 418 11.16 1.28 14.72
C GLY A 418 12.15 2.08 15.57
N SER A 419 11.90 2.20 16.87
CA SER A 419 12.82 2.89 17.79
C SER A 419 14.18 2.18 17.90
N THR A 420 14.20 0.86 17.85
CA THR A 420 15.44 0.06 17.86
C THR A 420 16.23 0.28 16.59
N TYR A 421 15.55 0.29 15.41
CA TYR A 421 16.23 0.57 14.14
C TYR A 421 16.76 2.00 14.07
N LEU A 422 16.04 2.97 14.65
CA LEU A 422 16.53 4.35 14.72
C LEU A 422 17.80 4.47 15.59
N GLN A 423 17.85 3.75 16.73
CA GLN A 423 19.05 3.69 17.57
C GLN A 423 20.22 3.02 16.84
N LEU A 424 19.98 1.90 16.16
CA LEU A 424 21.00 1.23 15.36
C LEU A 424 21.48 2.13 14.21
N ALA A 425 20.59 2.86 13.56
CA ALA A 425 20.96 3.81 12.52
C ALA A 425 21.92 4.86 13.05
N ALA A 426 21.66 5.43 14.23
CA ALA A 426 22.55 6.37 14.89
C ALA A 426 23.91 5.76 15.21
N GLN A 427 23.96 4.48 15.67
CA GLN A 427 25.20 3.78 15.98
C GLN A 427 26.04 3.47 14.74
N TYR A 428 25.40 3.11 13.62
CA TYR A 428 26.06 2.73 12.38
C TYR A 428 26.22 3.89 11.39
N GLY A 429 25.79 5.10 11.76
CA GLY A 429 25.85 6.28 10.87
C GLY A 429 24.92 6.18 9.66
N ILE A 430 23.82 5.44 9.78
CA ILE A 430 22.81 5.28 8.73
C ILE A 430 21.79 6.43 8.81
N ASP A 431 21.55 7.10 7.69
CA ASP A 431 20.53 8.12 7.60
C ASP A 431 19.11 7.51 7.77
N PRO A 432 18.26 8.06 8.64
CA PRO A 432 16.86 7.65 8.78
C PRO A 432 16.06 7.64 7.47
N ALA A 433 16.40 8.48 6.50
CA ALA A 433 15.77 8.49 5.18
C ALA A 433 16.02 7.17 4.41
N LEU A 434 17.17 6.53 4.62
CA LEU A 434 17.46 5.22 4.05
C LEU A 434 16.63 4.11 4.72
N LEU A 435 16.48 4.14 6.07
CA LEU A 435 15.58 3.23 6.77
C LEU A 435 14.15 3.34 6.25
N HIS A 436 13.66 4.60 6.09
CA HIS A 436 12.34 4.86 5.53
C HIS A 436 12.19 4.17 4.17
N ARG A 437 13.11 4.43 3.23
CA ARG A 437 13.00 3.90 1.86
C ARG A 437 13.05 2.38 1.82
N VAL A 438 13.95 1.77 2.60
CA VAL A 438 14.04 0.31 2.71
C VAL A 438 12.75 -0.27 3.29
N ALA A 439 12.20 0.31 4.36
CA ALA A 439 10.97 -0.16 4.99
C ALA A 439 9.77 -0.12 4.02
N VAL A 440 9.61 1.01 3.28
CA VAL A 440 8.51 1.18 2.33
C VAL A 440 8.60 0.19 1.18
N ILE A 441 9.78 0.04 0.55
CA ILE A 441 9.97 -0.91 -0.54
C ILE A 441 9.72 -2.34 -0.05
N SER A 442 10.26 -2.69 1.13
CA SER A 442 10.08 -4.01 1.72
C SER A 442 8.63 -4.36 1.97
N SER A 443 7.82 -3.41 2.43
CA SER A 443 6.40 -3.66 2.70
C SER A 443 5.62 -4.03 1.43
N GLY A 444 6.00 -3.50 0.28
CA GLY A 444 5.36 -3.75 -1.00
C GLY A 444 5.89 -4.98 -1.75
N THR A 445 6.92 -5.68 -1.26
CA THR A 445 7.48 -6.85 -1.95
C THR A 445 6.62 -8.09 -1.80
N LEU A 446 6.50 -8.63 -0.60
CA LEU A 446 5.72 -9.84 -0.34
C LEU A 446 4.23 -9.56 -0.09
N ASP A 447 3.80 -8.33 -0.25
CA ASP A 447 2.40 -7.93 -0.21
C ASP A 447 1.57 -8.56 -1.36
N SER A 448 2.20 -8.82 -2.51
CA SER A 448 1.52 -9.39 -3.68
C SER A 448 1.36 -10.93 -3.64
N LEU A 449 1.31 -11.54 -2.45
CA LEU A 449 1.03 -12.97 -2.29
C LEU A 449 -0.43 -13.32 -2.70
N PRO A 450 -0.73 -14.60 -3.06
CA PRO A 450 -1.99 -14.96 -3.71
C PRO A 450 -3.23 -14.73 -2.84
N HIS A 451 -3.08 -14.60 -1.54
CA HIS A 451 -4.15 -14.32 -0.59
C HIS A 451 -4.40 -12.83 -0.36
N ASN A 452 -3.50 -11.97 -0.83
CA ASN A 452 -3.69 -10.54 -0.71
C ASN A 452 -4.97 -10.11 -1.43
N GLY A 453 -5.78 -9.30 -0.75
CA GLY A 453 -7.05 -8.87 -1.30
C GLY A 453 -6.94 -8.02 -2.56
N ALA A 454 -5.89 -7.23 -2.71
CA ALA A 454 -5.67 -6.48 -3.94
C ALA A 454 -5.42 -7.43 -5.12
N VAL A 455 -4.63 -8.51 -4.94
CA VAL A 455 -4.38 -9.52 -5.97
C VAL A 455 -5.68 -10.25 -6.34
N VAL A 456 -6.47 -10.67 -5.34
CA VAL A 456 -7.75 -11.34 -5.57
C VAL A 456 -8.73 -10.44 -6.34
N THR A 457 -8.83 -9.16 -5.93
CA THR A 457 -9.69 -8.19 -6.60
C THR A 457 -9.22 -7.91 -8.02
N LEU A 458 -7.92 -7.69 -8.22
CA LEU A 458 -7.34 -7.44 -9.55
C LEU A 458 -7.64 -8.59 -10.51
N LEU A 459 -7.42 -9.84 -10.09
CA LEU A 459 -7.73 -11.01 -10.91
C LEU A 459 -9.22 -11.09 -11.25
N ALA A 460 -10.09 -10.82 -10.27
CA ALA A 460 -11.53 -10.85 -10.47
C ALA A 460 -12.01 -9.75 -11.44
N VAL A 461 -11.51 -8.54 -11.30
CA VAL A 461 -11.84 -7.40 -12.20
C VAL A 461 -11.36 -7.67 -13.62
N CYS A 462 -10.18 -8.28 -13.78
CA CYS A 462 -9.63 -8.68 -15.07
C CYS A 462 -10.32 -9.93 -15.65
N GLY A 463 -11.22 -10.59 -14.91
CA GLY A 463 -11.84 -11.87 -15.31
C GLY A 463 -10.83 -12.99 -15.51
N SER A 464 -9.75 -12.99 -14.74
CA SER A 464 -8.67 -13.98 -14.75
C SER A 464 -8.62 -14.76 -13.45
N THR A 465 -7.85 -15.84 -13.44
CA THR A 465 -7.67 -16.71 -12.28
C THR A 465 -6.21 -16.70 -11.81
N HIS A 466 -5.97 -17.11 -10.56
CA HIS A 466 -4.61 -17.30 -10.05
C HIS A 466 -3.80 -18.26 -10.95
N ARG A 467 -4.42 -19.34 -11.44
CA ARG A 467 -3.74 -20.31 -12.29
C ARG A 467 -3.25 -19.71 -13.60
N GLU A 468 -3.99 -18.78 -14.16
CA GLU A 468 -3.68 -18.16 -15.46
C GLU A 468 -2.67 -17.03 -15.34
N SER A 469 -2.82 -16.12 -14.35
CA SER A 469 -2.12 -14.84 -14.32
C SER A 469 -1.17 -14.65 -13.14
N TYR A 470 -1.29 -15.44 -12.07
CA TYR A 470 -0.56 -15.16 -10.83
C TYR A 470 0.96 -15.30 -10.99
N ARG A 471 1.43 -16.19 -11.86
CA ARG A 471 2.89 -16.31 -12.14
C ARG A 471 3.48 -14.99 -12.63
N ASP A 472 2.81 -14.30 -13.53
CA ASP A 472 3.29 -13.03 -14.08
C ASP A 472 3.20 -11.90 -13.03
N ILE A 473 2.20 -11.92 -12.14
CA ILE A 473 2.09 -11.01 -10.99
C ILE A 473 3.26 -11.22 -10.03
N VAL A 474 3.60 -12.47 -9.68
CA VAL A 474 4.75 -12.78 -8.80
C VAL A 474 6.05 -12.23 -9.37
N ILE A 475 6.29 -12.43 -10.65
CA ILE A 475 7.55 -11.99 -11.26
C ILE A 475 7.63 -10.47 -11.30
N VAL A 476 6.58 -9.80 -11.69
CA VAL A 476 6.55 -8.34 -11.80
C VAL A 476 6.46 -7.68 -10.41
N GLY A 477 5.57 -8.15 -9.54
CA GLY A 477 5.28 -7.53 -8.25
C GLY A 477 6.27 -7.95 -7.15
N ILE A 478 6.62 -9.23 -7.07
CA ILE A 478 7.50 -9.74 -6.00
C ILE A 478 8.97 -9.71 -6.43
N LEU A 479 9.33 -10.40 -7.52
CA LEU A 479 10.74 -10.49 -7.90
C LEU A 479 11.30 -9.14 -8.37
N GLY A 480 10.52 -8.35 -9.08
CA GLY A 480 10.90 -6.99 -9.49
C GLY A 480 11.13 -6.06 -8.29
N ALA A 481 10.28 -6.14 -7.28
CA ALA A 481 10.40 -5.35 -6.06
C ALA A 481 11.57 -5.84 -5.18
N LEU A 482 11.78 -7.16 -5.05
CA LEU A 482 12.95 -7.70 -4.35
C LEU A 482 14.27 -7.29 -5.01
N LEU A 483 14.34 -7.33 -6.34
CA LEU A 483 15.51 -6.86 -7.07
C LEU A 483 15.78 -5.38 -6.77
N ALA A 484 14.77 -4.54 -6.81
CA ALA A 484 14.89 -3.12 -6.48
C ALA A 484 15.30 -2.90 -5.02
N LEU A 485 14.77 -3.70 -4.09
CA LEU A 485 15.14 -3.65 -2.67
C LEU A 485 16.64 -3.98 -2.46
N VAL A 486 17.12 -5.04 -3.11
CA VAL A 486 18.55 -5.40 -3.05
C VAL A 486 19.43 -4.27 -3.61
N VAL A 487 19.04 -3.68 -4.76
CA VAL A 487 19.77 -2.54 -5.34
C VAL A 487 19.79 -1.36 -4.37
N VAL A 488 18.67 -1.03 -3.73
CA VAL A 488 18.60 0.09 -2.77
C VAL A 488 19.43 -0.18 -1.52
N ILE A 489 19.40 -1.40 -0.97
CA ILE A 489 20.20 -1.75 0.20
C ILE A 489 21.70 -1.67 -0.15
N VAL A 490 22.11 -2.23 -1.28
CA VAL A 490 23.52 -2.21 -1.71
C VAL A 490 23.99 -0.77 -1.96
N LEU A 491 23.28 -0.01 -2.78
CA LEU A 491 23.65 1.37 -3.08
C LEU A 491 23.62 2.25 -1.83
N GLY A 492 22.55 2.13 -1.03
CA GLY A 492 22.41 2.91 0.21
C GLY A 492 23.49 2.57 1.25
N SER A 493 23.98 1.32 1.29
CA SER A 493 25.10 0.94 2.16
C SER A 493 26.44 1.48 1.70
N ILE A 494 26.61 1.76 0.39
CA ILE A 494 27.88 2.25 -0.17
C ILE A 494 27.92 3.78 -0.24
N VAL A 495 26.82 4.38 -0.69
CA VAL A 495 26.77 5.82 -1.04
C VAL A 495 25.99 6.64 0.01
N GLY A 496 25.20 5.98 0.85
CA GLY A 496 24.27 6.63 1.76
C GLY A 496 22.93 6.97 1.11
N SER A 497 22.14 7.81 1.78
CA SER A 497 20.87 8.35 1.24
C SER A 497 21.13 9.55 0.33
N PHE A 498 20.49 9.61 -0.82
CA PHE A 498 20.52 10.76 -1.74
C PHE A 498 19.22 10.92 -2.50
#